data_e03382487a5236dae075d27b66b13f59
#
_entry.id   e03382487a5236dae075d27b66b13f59
#
_cell.length_a   1.000
_cell.length_b   1.000
_cell.length_c   1.000
_cell.angle_alpha   90.00
_cell.angle_beta   90.00
_cell.angle_gamma   90.00
#
_symmetry.space_group_name_H-M   'P 1'
#
loop_
_entity.id
_entity.type
_entity.pdbx_description
1 polymer ?
#
loop_
_entity_poly.entity_id
_entity_poly.type
_entity_poly.pdbx_seq_one_letter_code
_entity_poly.pdbx_strand_id
1 'polypeptide(L)'
;GGVLSESFSGPFPYIDEVPELGSYVYTVVAMFDGKASVSVASNKVVAGGARELPYSESFDTESSLDLFTILSANGDNSTWKYESSKKMVQYWGGSDADEWLITPKLNLVVGKNYKLLFKTGLENAASEESYKDLSVTIGRAATAEAQSTRLFRDTIQSALMEEKEVVFSVSESGGYHIGFHCYGQTNWYAIFIDDLSVDETVVVPAVVSDLTVAPGEQGAMSATVAWTNPSLSAAGTQLPMLTKMELYRGETLIYTQEDPIKGGSEQVIDEDVPAPGKYEYRVIGYVEENAGEAAVVESAWIGADTPKSVTDVELTDVEGKPQVTFRAPAEGVNGGYIDVGNLRYRIVRDPGSEMLTESLTDTVYVDSDDLSLALYRYTVTTLSGDMESESVTSNALVFGSALGLPYETSMDSADEMALWTIVDANNDTKSWVYDATEKEMKYTAYSAADDWLFTPPFEAKKGSHTLEFRARAEKYRYPESIEVTLGSDVLPGESQTVIASYPEINSTLSELYTVDFSVPSDGVWYIGLHATTRDPWGLYISSCSIISNVISGIDGLECMNEVYFDRSNHSLVFDKGGDIQIINAAGVTVVSCESESGRMDLSQLPAGLYIAHVVTEEGKTIQIKFIK
;
A
#
# COMPACT_ATOMS: atom_id res chain seq x y z
N GLY A 1 66.00 5.60 49.83
CA GLY A 1 65.20 5.53 51.05
C GLY A 1 65.70 6.49 52.08
N GLY A 2 64.84 7.32 52.66
CA GLY A 2 65.14 8.21 53.74
C GLY A 2 64.98 7.55 55.09
N VAL A 3 65.67 8.07 56.12
CA VAL A 3 65.41 7.70 57.49
C VAL A 3 64.14 8.39 57.95
N LEU A 4 63.08 7.63 58.31
CA LEU A 4 61.79 8.18 58.78
C LEU A 4 61.87 8.58 60.25
N SER A 5 62.65 7.85 61.05
CA SER A 5 62.91 8.15 62.43
C SER A 5 64.28 7.60 62.84
N GLU A 6 65.13 8.44 63.47
CA GLU A 6 66.43 8.02 64.02
C GLU A 6 66.28 7.32 65.38
N SER A 7 65.19 7.53 66.09
CA SER A 7 64.86 6.82 67.30
C SER A 7 63.38 6.81 67.54
N PHE A 8 62.77 5.61 67.48
CA PHE A 8 61.35 5.40 67.77
C PHE A 8 61.20 4.68 69.11
N SER A 9 60.66 5.37 70.07
CA SER A 9 60.39 4.84 71.42
C SER A 9 58.88 4.88 71.77
N GLY A 10 58.06 5.15 70.80
CA GLY A 10 56.61 5.29 70.95
C GLY A 10 55.85 3.94 70.99
N PRO A 11 54.52 3.97 71.20
CA PRO A 11 53.71 2.77 71.12
C PRO A 11 53.68 2.22 69.69
N PHE A 12 53.74 0.91 69.53
CA PHE A 12 53.52 0.26 68.23
C PHE A 12 52.02 0.23 67.89
N PRO A 13 51.61 0.30 66.59
CA PRO A 13 52.48 0.35 65.39
C PRO A 13 52.99 1.77 65.09
N TYR A 14 54.08 1.88 64.34
CA TYR A 14 54.51 3.12 63.68
C TYR A 14 53.69 3.33 62.41
N ILE A 15 53.10 4.47 62.24
CA ILE A 15 52.27 4.83 61.07
C ILE A 15 53.07 5.90 60.29
N ASP A 16 53.32 5.63 59.04
CA ASP A 16 53.91 6.56 58.07
C ASP A 16 52.85 7.02 57.07
N GLU A 17 52.76 8.33 56.85
CA GLU A 17 51.88 8.96 55.84
C GLU A 17 52.71 9.25 54.60
N VAL A 18 52.46 8.49 53.54
CA VAL A 18 53.16 8.67 52.26
C VAL A 18 52.28 9.38 51.26
N PRO A 19 52.64 10.61 50.83
CA PRO A 19 51.84 11.40 49.89
C PRO A 19 51.92 10.89 48.45
N GLU A 20 53.09 10.34 48.07
CA GLU A 20 53.32 9.85 46.70
C GLU A 20 52.97 8.37 46.57
N LEU A 21 52.19 8.05 45.48
CA LEU A 21 51.94 6.65 45.16
C LEU A 21 53.23 5.95 44.78
N GLY A 22 53.56 4.91 45.50
CA GLY A 22 54.78 4.13 45.30
C GLY A 22 54.78 2.77 45.99
N SER A 23 55.79 2.02 45.68
CA SER A 23 56.06 0.75 46.32
C SER A 23 57.11 0.93 47.40
N TYR A 24 56.78 0.63 48.63
CA TYR A 24 57.57 0.89 49.79
C TYR A 24 57.98 -0.39 50.49
N VAL A 25 59.25 -0.43 50.97
CA VAL A 25 59.78 -1.45 51.85
C VAL A 25 60.40 -0.75 53.06
N TYR A 26 59.90 -1.04 54.23
CA TYR A 26 60.41 -0.44 55.46
C TYR A 26 61.46 -1.32 56.05
N THR A 27 62.54 -0.69 56.48
CA THR A 27 63.65 -1.39 57.16
C THR A 27 63.72 -0.93 58.59
N VAL A 28 63.75 -1.84 59.51
CA VAL A 28 63.88 -1.60 60.95
C VAL A 28 65.22 -2.09 61.44
N VAL A 29 65.84 -1.24 62.21
CA VAL A 29 67.10 -1.53 62.86
C VAL A 29 66.96 -1.26 64.37
N ALA A 30 67.27 -2.21 65.24
CA ALA A 30 67.28 -2.00 66.65
C ALA A 30 68.62 -1.37 67.06
N MET A 31 68.58 -0.35 67.95
CA MET A 31 69.75 0.34 68.45
C MET A 31 69.98 0.04 69.94
N PHE A 32 71.12 -0.39 70.30
CA PHE A 32 71.47 -0.62 71.69
C PHE A 32 72.92 -0.08 71.95
N ASP A 33 73.05 0.82 72.87
CA ASP A 33 74.32 1.45 73.29
C ASP A 33 75.18 1.93 72.05
N GLY A 34 74.50 2.62 71.10
CA GLY A 34 75.15 3.15 69.88
C GLY A 34 75.49 2.11 68.80
N LYS A 35 75.13 0.82 69.04
CA LYS A 35 75.33 -0.26 68.06
C LYS A 35 74.02 -0.67 67.42
N ALA A 36 74.10 -0.75 66.05
CA ALA A 36 72.95 -1.18 65.27
C ALA A 36 72.84 -2.74 65.17
N SER A 37 71.70 -3.29 65.23
CA SER A 37 71.39 -4.70 64.84
C SER A 37 71.51 -4.87 63.32
N VAL A 38 71.43 -6.12 62.86
CA VAL A 38 71.17 -6.40 61.46
C VAL A 38 69.78 -5.82 61.14
N SER A 39 69.61 -5.20 59.99
CA SER A 39 68.37 -4.65 59.52
C SER A 39 67.38 -5.78 59.16
N VAL A 40 66.10 -5.57 59.46
CA VAL A 40 64.97 -6.43 58.99
C VAL A 40 64.10 -5.59 58.13
N ALA A 41 63.88 -6.09 56.91
CA ALA A 41 62.96 -5.46 55.94
C ALA A 41 61.55 -5.99 56.07
N SER A 42 60.56 -5.14 55.87
CA SER A 42 59.18 -5.50 55.71
C SER A 42 58.91 -6.19 54.36
N ASN A 43 57.73 -6.77 54.21
CA ASN A 43 57.18 -7.03 52.91
C ASN A 43 56.98 -5.73 52.14
N LYS A 44 56.88 -5.81 50.81
CA LYS A 44 56.53 -4.71 49.90
C LYS A 44 55.07 -4.28 50.17
N VAL A 45 54.82 -2.97 50.25
CA VAL A 45 53.48 -2.40 50.35
C VAL A 45 53.32 -1.27 49.32
N VAL A 46 52.19 -1.24 48.63
CA VAL A 46 51.83 -0.14 47.73
C VAL A 46 50.97 0.85 48.51
N ALA A 47 51.42 2.10 48.62
CA ALA A 47 50.76 3.15 49.39
C ALA A 47 50.93 4.50 48.72
N GLY A 48 50.13 5.50 49.16
CA GLY A 48 50.19 6.89 48.68
C GLY A 48 48.90 7.36 48.06
N GLY A 49 48.96 8.45 47.29
CA GLY A 49 47.83 9.08 46.64
C GLY A 49 47.15 8.21 45.59
N ALA A 50 45.93 8.58 45.20
CA ALA A 50 45.23 7.91 44.12
C ALA A 50 45.69 8.40 42.74
N ARG A 51 45.56 7.53 41.71
CA ARG A 51 45.70 7.90 40.30
C ARG A 51 44.45 8.62 39.83
N GLU A 52 44.64 9.68 39.07
CA GLU A 52 43.59 10.33 38.34
C GLU A 52 43.27 9.56 37.05
N LEU A 53 42.06 9.71 36.54
CA LEU A 53 41.65 9.14 35.25
C LEU A 53 41.97 10.08 34.08
N PRO A 54 42.22 9.59 32.86
CA PRO A 54 42.21 8.17 32.49
C PRO A 54 43.43 7.41 33.05
N TYR A 55 43.22 6.19 33.50
CA TYR A 55 44.27 5.27 33.94
C TYR A 55 44.40 4.14 32.92
N SER A 56 45.61 3.79 32.52
CA SER A 56 45.85 2.63 31.66
C SER A 56 47.14 1.91 32.05
N GLU A 57 47.19 0.59 31.82
CA GLU A 57 48.34 -0.25 32.02
C GLU A 57 48.39 -1.33 30.92
N SER A 58 49.45 -1.31 30.12
CA SER A 58 49.65 -2.23 29.00
C SER A 58 50.48 -3.47 29.35
N PHE A 59 50.95 -3.58 30.56
CA PHE A 59 51.79 -4.67 31.05
C PHE A 59 52.97 -5.05 30.17
N ASP A 60 53.53 -4.08 29.41
CA ASP A 60 54.68 -4.31 28.51
C ASP A 60 55.97 -4.65 29.22
N THR A 61 56.07 -4.34 30.52
CA THR A 61 57.28 -4.54 31.34
C THR A 61 56.91 -5.10 32.71
N GLU A 62 57.84 -5.82 33.34
CA GLU A 62 57.64 -6.36 34.70
C GLU A 62 57.38 -5.25 35.74
N SER A 63 57.94 -4.07 35.54
CA SER A 63 57.73 -2.91 36.42
C SER A 63 56.28 -2.39 36.41
N SER A 64 55.47 -2.76 35.46
CA SER A 64 54.03 -2.48 35.44
C SER A 64 53.34 -3.03 36.69
N LEU A 65 53.82 -4.14 37.23
CA LEU A 65 53.29 -4.76 38.47
C LEU A 65 53.76 -4.07 39.75
N ASP A 66 54.70 -3.13 39.72
CA ASP A 66 55.24 -2.51 40.92
C ASP A 66 54.20 -1.78 41.77
N LEU A 67 53.17 -1.26 41.15
CA LEU A 67 52.08 -0.54 41.80
C LEU A 67 50.83 -1.41 42.03
N PHE A 68 50.81 -2.66 41.56
CA PHE A 68 49.75 -3.61 41.83
C PHE A 68 49.98 -4.36 43.16
N THR A 69 48.86 -4.65 43.83
CA THR A 69 48.88 -5.53 44.96
C THR A 69 48.52 -6.94 44.50
N ILE A 70 49.42 -7.88 44.74
CA ILE A 70 49.24 -9.29 44.37
C ILE A 70 49.09 -10.10 45.66
N LEU A 71 47.95 -10.84 45.77
CA LEU A 71 47.62 -11.65 46.96
C LEU A 71 47.29 -13.07 46.56
N SER A 72 47.74 -14.02 47.36
CA SER A 72 47.32 -15.42 47.38
C SER A 72 46.52 -15.62 48.65
N ALA A 73 45.21 -15.72 48.59
CA ALA A 73 44.33 -15.82 49.74
C ALA A 73 44.25 -17.27 50.26
N ASN A 74 44.54 -18.27 49.44
CA ASN A 74 44.63 -19.69 49.82
C ASN A 74 45.99 -20.07 50.42
N GLY A 75 47.01 -19.16 50.32
CA GLY A 75 48.34 -19.34 50.88
C GLY A 75 49.21 -20.36 50.16
N ASP A 76 48.87 -20.69 48.94
CA ASP A 76 49.71 -21.54 48.11
C ASP A 76 50.86 -20.80 47.42
N ASN A 77 51.78 -20.91 46.92
CA ASN A 77 52.81 -20.03 46.33
C ASN A 77 52.54 -19.68 44.84
N SER A 78 51.35 -20.06 44.37
CA SER A 78 50.94 -19.73 42.98
C SER A 78 50.22 -18.39 43.00
N THR A 79 50.64 -17.45 42.17
CA THR A 79 50.00 -16.13 42.13
C THR A 79 50.23 -15.45 40.79
N TRP A 80 49.61 -14.33 40.61
CA TRP A 80 49.78 -13.51 39.40
C TRP A 80 51.22 -13.09 39.23
N LYS A 81 51.75 -13.20 37.98
CA LYS A 81 53.14 -12.88 37.63
C LYS A 81 53.20 -12.27 36.25
N TYR A 82 54.24 -11.48 35.99
CA TYR A 82 54.57 -11.03 34.66
C TYR A 82 55.14 -12.16 33.80
N GLU A 83 54.59 -12.35 32.61
CA GLU A 83 55.08 -13.29 31.59
C GLU A 83 55.85 -12.55 30.51
N SER A 84 57.16 -12.55 30.57
CA SER A 84 58.04 -11.74 29.73
C SER A 84 57.98 -12.09 28.26
N SER A 85 57.72 -13.33 27.89
CA SER A 85 57.64 -13.77 26.51
C SER A 85 56.39 -13.27 25.79
N LYS A 86 55.32 -13.00 26.54
CA LYS A 86 54.02 -12.54 26.06
C LYS A 86 53.78 -11.07 26.40
N LYS A 87 54.54 -10.50 27.31
CA LYS A 87 54.37 -9.14 27.87
C LYS A 87 52.96 -8.93 28.45
N MET A 88 52.50 -9.85 29.26
CA MET A 88 51.22 -9.88 29.89
C MET A 88 51.32 -10.33 31.34
N VAL A 89 50.29 -10.09 32.14
CA VAL A 89 50.18 -10.68 33.45
C VAL A 89 49.48 -12.03 33.37
N GLN A 90 50.04 -13.04 33.98
CA GLN A 90 49.47 -14.38 34.00
C GLN A 90 49.24 -14.90 35.42
N TYR A 91 48.22 -15.71 35.59
CA TYR A 91 48.10 -16.66 36.70
C TYR A 91 48.16 -18.10 36.17
N TRP A 92 49.02 -18.88 36.73
CA TRP A 92 49.17 -20.30 36.44
C TRP A 92 49.19 -21.11 37.74
N GLY A 93 48.21 -21.96 37.91
CA GLY A 93 48.05 -22.81 39.09
C GLY A 93 47.04 -23.91 38.82
N GLY A 94 47.17 -25.05 39.50
CA GLY A 94 46.40 -26.26 39.29
C GLY A 94 45.56 -26.71 40.47
N SER A 95 45.55 -25.98 41.57
CA SER A 95 44.72 -26.25 42.75
C SER A 95 43.66 -25.18 42.96
N ASP A 96 42.84 -25.29 43.99
CA ASP A 96 41.80 -24.31 44.32
C ASP A 96 42.35 -22.90 44.35
N ALA A 97 42.09 -22.15 43.29
CA ALA A 97 42.61 -20.78 43.15
C ALA A 97 41.82 -19.81 44.05
N ASP A 98 42.54 -18.87 44.62
CA ASP A 98 42.02 -17.69 45.32
C ASP A 98 43.04 -16.56 45.22
N GLU A 99 43.26 -16.12 43.97
CA GLU A 99 44.40 -15.27 43.59
C GLU A 99 43.95 -13.92 43.09
N TRP A 100 44.51 -12.88 43.63
CA TRP A 100 44.09 -11.53 43.40
C TRP A 100 45.20 -10.69 42.74
N LEU A 101 44.85 -9.96 41.68
CA LEU A 101 45.62 -8.88 41.08
C LEU A 101 44.83 -7.57 41.26
N ILE A 102 45.30 -6.70 42.15
CA ILE A 102 44.55 -5.51 42.56
C ILE A 102 45.30 -4.24 42.09
N THR A 103 44.56 -3.37 41.40
CA THR A 103 45.11 -2.12 40.81
C THR A 103 45.63 -1.17 41.89
N PRO A 104 46.50 -0.21 41.54
CA PRO A 104 46.71 0.97 42.36
C PRO A 104 45.40 1.69 42.64
N LYS A 105 45.43 2.53 43.67
CA LYS A 105 44.27 3.36 44.04
C LYS A 105 43.89 4.32 42.92
N LEU A 106 42.62 4.33 42.50
CA LEU A 106 42.02 5.21 41.49
C LEU A 106 41.09 6.21 42.17
N ASN A 107 41.13 7.46 41.76
CA ASN A 107 40.24 8.51 42.27
C ASN A 107 38.92 8.50 41.50
N LEU A 108 37.82 8.07 42.14
CA LEU A 108 36.51 7.99 41.50
C LEU A 108 35.53 8.93 42.22
N VAL A 109 34.62 9.54 41.47
CA VAL A 109 33.66 10.53 41.93
C VAL A 109 32.25 10.00 41.82
N VAL A 110 31.43 10.19 42.87
CA VAL A 110 30.03 9.82 42.86
C VAL A 110 29.27 10.58 41.76
N GLY A 111 28.27 9.93 41.12
CA GLY A 111 27.48 10.52 40.04
C GLY A 111 28.12 10.40 38.65
N LYS A 112 29.36 9.92 38.58
CA LYS A 112 30.02 9.63 37.29
C LYS A 112 29.97 8.14 36.97
N ASN A 113 29.97 7.83 35.69
CA ASN A 113 30.08 6.48 35.18
C ASN A 113 31.48 6.25 34.62
N TYR A 114 31.97 5.05 34.82
CA TYR A 114 33.33 4.63 34.44
C TYR A 114 33.26 3.40 33.56
N LYS A 115 34.17 3.35 32.59
CA LYS A 115 34.37 2.20 31.73
C LYS A 115 35.71 1.57 32.05
N LEU A 116 35.69 0.30 32.46
CA LEU A 116 36.83 -0.58 32.57
C LEU A 116 36.93 -1.40 31.29
N LEU A 117 38.05 -1.32 30.59
CA LEU A 117 38.44 -2.23 29.52
C LEU A 117 39.60 -3.07 29.97
N PHE A 118 39.64 -4.35 29.63
CA PHE A 118 40.78 -5.23 29.79
C PHE A 118 40.70 -6.38 28.81
N LYS A 119 41.86 -6.95 28.44
CA LYS A 119 41.91 -8.17 27.64
C LYS A 119 42.16 -9.37 28.54
N THR A 120 41.49 -10.50 28.25
CA THR A 120 41.73 -11.76 28.96
C THR A 120 41.60 -12.94 28.01
N GLY A 121 42.32 -14.03 28.29
CA GLY A 121 42.30 -15.26 27.52
C GLY A 121 43.15 -16.32 28.19
N LEU A 122 43.07 -17.58 27.74
CA LEU A 122 43.84 -18.69 28.22
C LEU A 122 45.11 -18.92 27.40
N GLU A 123 46.07 -19.59 27.99
CA GLU A 123 47.23 -20.09 27.26
C GLU A 123 46.86 -21.09 26.16
N ASN A 124 45.90 -21.90 26.44
CA ASN A 124 45.41 -22.96 25.55
C ASN A 124 43.95 -23.29 25.86
N ALA A 125 43.18 -23.51 24.82
CA ALA A 125 41.74 -23.90 24.88
C ALA A 125 41.52 -25.25 24.18
N ALA A 126 42.38 -26.23 24.45
CA ALA A 126 42.38 -27.52 23.72
C ALA A 126 41.22 -28.48 24.06
N SER A 127 40.50 -28.22 25.16
CA SER A 127 39.35 -29.05 25.60
C SER A 127 38.32 -28.21 26.36
N GLU A 128 37.09 -28.74 26.49
CA GLU A 128 36.04 -28.13 27.31
C GLU A 128 36.42 -28.02 28.82
N GLU A 129 37.43 -28.76 29.25
CA GLU A 129 37.99 -28.68 30.60
C GLU A 129 39.04 -27.56 30.76
N SER A 130 39.36 -26.85 29.66
CA SER A 130 40.28 -25.72 29.69
C SER A 130 39.52 -24.45 30.04
N TYR A 131 39.44 -24.09 31.31
CA TYR A 131 38.77 -22.87 31.78
C TYR A 131 39.42 -22.28 33.02
N LYS A 132 39.15 -20.99 33.26
CA LYS A 132 39.43 -20.28 34.52
C LYS A 132 38.25 -19.39 34.88
N ASP A 133 37.80 -19.43 36.12
CA ASP A 133 36.81 -18.50 36.64
C ASP A 133 37.51 -17.17 37.01
N LEU A 134 37.02 -16.08 36.41
CA LEU A 134 37.49 -14.74 36.67
C LEU A 134 36.36 -13.87 37.20
N SER A 135 36.61 -13.20 38.31
CA SER A 135 35.72 -12.14 38.80
C SER A 135 36.49 -10.84 38.88
N VAL A 136 35.88 -9.74 38.45
CA VAL A 136 36.42 -8.39 38.67
C VAL A 136 35.57 -7.68 39.70
N THR A 137 36.20 -7.07 40.66
CA THR A 137 35.57 -6.44 41.82
C THR A 137 36.09 -5.03 42.05
N ILE A 138 35.42 -4.27 42.89
CA ILE A 138 35.87 -2.94 43.32
C ILE A 138 35.76 -2.80 44.82
N GLY A 139 36.73 -2.16 45.46
CA GLY A 139 36.78 -1.94 46.88
C GLY A 139 37.60 -0.75 47.31
N ARG A 140 37.49 -0.38 48.58
CA ARG A 140 38.17 0.79 49.15
C ARG A 140 39.62 0.51 49.60
N ALA A 141 40.03 -0.71 49.65
CA ALA A 141 41.39 -1.10 50.02
C ALA A 141 41.86 -2.26 49.14
N ALA A 142 43.17 -2.42 49.01
CA ALA A 142 43.83 -3.46 48.24
C ALA A 142 43.96 -4.75 49.03
N THR A 143 42.85 -5.25 49.62
CA THR A 143 42.80 -6.54 50.33
C THR A 143 41.60 -7.35 49.78
N ALA A 144 41.67 -8.69 49.91
CA ALA A 144 40.58 -9.56 49.42
C ALA A 144 39.25 -9.23 50.08
N GLU A 145 39.22 -8.94 51.36
CA GLU A 145 38.01 -8.66 52.14
C GLU A 145 37.38 -7.31 51.69
N ALA A 146 38.16 -6.35 51.27
CA ALA A 146 37.68 -5.04 50.86
C ALA A 146 37.11 -5.05 49.40
N GLN A 147 37.43 -6.06 48.61
CA GLN A 147 36.98 -6.24 47.26
C GLN A 147 35.55 -6.85 47.22
N SER A 148 34.60 -6.17 47.87
CA SER A 148 33.26 -6.69 48.16
C SER A 148 32.19 -6.48 47.07
N THR A 149 32.40 -5.52 46.18
CA THR A 149 31.44 -5.22 45.10
C THR A 149 31.93 -5.85 43.80
N ARG A 150 31.14 -6.79 43.25
CA ARG A 150 31.48 -7.46 42.00
C ARG A 150 31.01 -6.63 40.79
N LEU A 151 31.93 -6.33 39.89
CA LEU A 151 31.68 -5.63 38.64
C LEU A 151 31.46 -6.56 37.45
N PHE A 152 32.21 -7.69 37.43
CA PHE A 152 32.19 -8.65 36.33
C PHE A 152 32.43 -10.07 36.83
N ARG A 153 31.92 -11.06 36.13
CA ARG A 153 32.22 -12.47 36.33
C ARG A 153 32.06 -13.23 35.04
N ASP A 154 33.04 -14.06 34.71
CA ASP A 154 33.02 -14.92 33.55
C ASP A 154 33.85 -16.18 33.78
N THR A 155 33.54 -17.24 33.06
CA THR A 155 34.38 -18.44 32.94
C THR A 155 35.15 -18.34 31.63
N ILE A 156 36.42 -18.01 31.67
CA ILE A 156 37.26 -17.79 30.52
C ILE A 156 37.66 -19.15 29.91
N GLN A 157 37.30 -19.35 28.65
CA GLN A 157 37.52 -20.59 27.89
C GLN A 157 38.21 -20.37 26.57
N SER A 158 38.38 -19.11 26.10
CA SER A 158 38.99 -18.76 24.84
C SER A 158 40.52 -18.64 24.97
N ALA A 159 41.25 -19.19 24.02
CA ALA A 159 42.70 -18.93 23.88
C ALA A 159 42.99 -17.62 23.13
N LEU A 160 41.99 -16.95 22.59
CA LEU A 160 42.12 -15.61 22.05
C LEU A 160 42.01 -14.61 23.19
N MET A 161 42.86 -13.60 23.14
CA MET A 161 42.75 -12.45 24.04
C MET A 161 41.53 -11.62 23.64
N GLU A 162 40.45 -11.76 24.40
CA GLU A 162 39.20 -11.05 24.19
C GLU A 162 39.16 -9.79 25.05
N GLU A 163 38.72 -8.68 24.45
CA GLU A 163 38.45 -7.46 25.18
C GLU A 163 37.14 -7.60 25.95
N LYS A 164 37.16 -7.25 27.22
CA LYS A 164 35.98 -7.20 28.08
C LYS A 164 35.74 -5.75 28.48
N GLU A 165 34.50 -5.30 28.37
CA GLU A 165 34.04 -3.98 28.76
C GLU A 165 33.09 -4.09 29.96
N VAL A 166 33.33 -3.26 30.97
CA VAL A 166 32.52 -3.19 32.17
C VAL A 166 32.23 -1.74 32.51
N VAL A 167 30.95 -1.34 32.46
CA VAL A 167 30.51 -0.01 32.90
C VAL A 167 30.05 -0.08 34.35
N PHE A 168 30.55 0.85 35.20
CA PHE A 168 30.22 0.88 36.63
C PHE A 168 30.19 2.33 37.16
N SER A 169 29.63 2.50 38.34
CA SER A 169 29.63 3.74 39.10
C SER A 169 29.93 3.45 40.56
N VAL A 170 30.23 4.51 41.32
CA VAL A 170 30.50 4.40 42.76
C VAL A 170 29.43 5.16 43.55
N SER A 171 29.10 4.68 44.73
CA SER A 171 28.14 5.29 45.64
C SER A 171 28.69 6.49 46.44
N GLU A 172 30.01 6.64 46.52
CA GLU A 172 30.67 7.70 47.25
C GLU A 172 31.97 8.08 46.52
N SER A 173 32.36 9.36 46.54
CA SER A 173 33.65 9.78 45.99
C SER A 173 34.81 9.29 46.84
N GLY A 174 35.99 9.05 46.23
CA GLY A 174 37.26 8.71 46.91
C GLY A 174 38.11 7.69 46.19
N GLY A 175 39.08 7.12 46.89
CA GLY A 175 40.01 6.14 46.37
C GLY A 175 39.43 4.73 46.34
N TYR A 176 39.52 4.07 45.17
CA TYR A 176 39.08 2.72 44.94
C TYR A 176 40.16 1.87 44.29
N HIS A 177 40.04 0.57 44.45
CA HIS A 177 40.90 -0.41 43.78
C HIS A 177 40.01 -1.37 42.99
N ILE A 178 40.45 -1.78 41.82
CA ILE A 178 39.80 -2.86 41.03
C ILE A 178 40.60 -4.13 41.22
N GLY A 179 39.96 -5.21 41.61
CA GLY A 179 40.56 -6.51 41.86
C GLY A 179 40.19 -7.52 40.79
N PHE A 180 41.16 -8.15 40.15
CA PHE A 180 40.97 -9.29 39.27
C PHE A 180 41.19 -10.56 40.12
N HIS A 181 40.15 -11.33 40.31
CA HIS A 181 40.14 -12.52 41.17
C HIS A 181 39.98 -13.77 40.33
N CYS A 182 41.04 -14.59 40.23
CA CYS A 182 40.92 -15.93 39.70
C CYS A 182 40.64 -16.88 40.87
N TYR A 183 39.58 -17.66 40.79
CA TYR A 183 39.05 -18.46 41.88
C TYR A 183 38.50 -19.81 41.44
N GLY A 184 38.25 -20.67 42.42
CA GLY A 184 37.62 -21.96 42.21
C GLY A 184 38.58 -23.07 41.80
N GLN A 185 38.03 -24.23 41.48
CA GLN A 185 38.80 -25.35 40.97
C GLN A 185 39.34 -25.01 39.58
N THR A 186 40.66 -25.05 39.43
CA THR A 186 41.30 -24.68 38.17
C THR A 186 42.12 -25.84 37.62
N ASN A 187 42.33 -25.87 36.35
CA ASN A 187 43.28 -26.71 35.66
C ASN A 187 44.64 -26.03 35.50
N TRP A 188 45.64 -26.73 35.02
CA TRP A 188 47.03 -26.24 34.86
C TRP A 188 47.23 -25.32 33.65
N TYR A 189 46.21 -24.59 33.15
CA TYR A 189 46.34 -23.61 32.11
C TYR A 189 46.53 -22.21 32.69
N ALA A 190 47.31 -21.39 32.02
CA ALA A 190 47.45 -19.98 32.40
C ALA A 190 46.27 -19.15 31.90
N ILE A 191 45.81 -18.21 32.73
CA ILE A 191 44.93 -17.11 32.32
C ILE A 191 45.79 -15.83 32.27
N PHE A 192 45.49 -14.98 31.29
CA PHE A 192 46.19 -13.71 31.04
C PHE A 192 45.26 -12.54 31.27
N ILE A 193 45.81 -11.43 31.74
CA ILE A 193 45.23 -10.09 31.78
C ILE A 193 46.18 -9.14 31.07
N ASP A 194 45.63 -8.27 30.20
CA ASP A 194 46.39 -7.31 29.43
C ASP A 194 45.57 -6.05 29.11
N ASP A 195 46.20 -4.98 28.62
CA ASP A 195 45.59 -3.74 28.12
C ASP A 195 44.47 -3.20 29.02
N LEU A 196 44.75 -3.06 30.30
CA LEU A 196 43.84 -2.52 31.29
C LEU A 196 43.68 -1.00 31.11
N SER A 197 42.43 -0.53 31.05
CA SER A 197 42.14 0.90 31.13
C SER A 197 40.89 1.19 31.95
N VAL A 198 40.87 2.33 32.63
CA VAL A 198 39.72 2.87 33.33
C VAL A 198 39.58 4.35 32.95
N ASP A 199 38.40 4.72 32.45
CA ASP A 199 38.13 6.11 32.06
C ASP A 199 36.67 6.48 32.44
N GLU A 200 36.39 7.79 32.51
CA GLU A 200 35.02 8.26 32.59
C GLU A 200 34.29 7.95 31.30
N THR A 201 33.06 7.53 31.39
CA THR A 201 32.22 7.22 30.23
C THR A 201 30.85 7.85 30.35
N VAL A 202 30.27 8.20 29.19
CA VAL A 202 28.88 8.64 29.12
C VAL A 202 27.98 7.42 29.08
N VAL A 203 26.99 7.38 29.99
CA VAL A 203 25.94 6.36 29.95
C VAL A 203 24.75 6.94 29.23
N VAL A 204 24.31 6.25 28.20
CA VAL A 204 23.06 6.55 27.50
C VAL A 204 22.06 5.42 27.73
N PRO A 205 20.76 5.69 27.83
CA PRO A 205 19.74 4.64 27.98
C PRO A 205 19.71 3.73 26.74
N ALA A 206 19.35 2.48 26.95
CA ALA A 206 18.93 1.62 25.85
C ALA A 206 17.64 2.17 25.21
N VAL A 207 17.36 1.73 23.99
CA VAL A 207 16.10 2.03 23.27
C VAL A 207 14.91 1.53 24.13
N VAL A 208 13.82 2.29 24.14
CA VAL A 208 12.57 1.84 24.78
C VAL A 208 12.06 0.55 24.12
N SER A 209 11.36 -0.28 24.85
CA SER A 209 10.70 -1.46 24.29
C SER A 209 9.19 -1.27 24.18
N ASP A 210 8.54 -2.17 23.42
CA ASP A 210 7.08 -2.26 23.25
C ASP A 210 6.42 -0.96 22.77
N LEU A 211 7.15 -0.16 22.00
CA LEU A 211 6.60 1.08 21.42
C LEU A 211 5.48 0.76 20.43
N THR A 212 4.29 1.25 20.73
CA THR A 212 3.08 1.07 19.92
C THR A 212 2.33 2.38 19.77
N VAL A 213 1.61 2.53 18.65
CA VAL A 213 0.73 3.66 18.39
C VAL A 213 -0.62 3.13 17.91
N ALA A 214 -1.69 3.51 18.59
CA ALA A 214 -3.05 3.20 18.23
C ALA A 214 -3.81 4.48 17.87
N PRO A 215 -4.48 4.56 16.69
CA PRO A 215 -5.33 5.69 16.33
C PRO A 215 -6.49 5.83 17.31
N GLY A 216 -7.00 7.06 17.44
CA GLY A 216 -8.21 7.33 18.18
C GLY A 216 -9.44 6.66 17.57
N GLU A 217 -10.39 6.29 18.42
CA GLU A 217 -11.62 5.62 17.99
C GLU A 217 -12.49 6.52 17.10
N GLN A 218 -13.25 5.91 16.20
CA GLN A 218 -14.23 6.57 15.35
C GLN A 218 -13.67 7.75 14.53
N GLY A 219 -12.41 7.62 14.08
CA GLY A 219 -11.76 8.66 13.29
C GLY A 219 -11.39 9.93 14.08
N ALA A 220 -11.26 9.81 15.40
CA ALA A 220 -10.78 10.92 16.22
C ALA A 220 -9.36 11.34 15.79
N MET A 221 -9.11 12.66 15.83
CA MET A 221 -7.81 13.26 15.52
C MET A 221 -6.87 13.14 16.72
N SER A 222 -6.67 11.90 17.17
CA SER A 222 -5.82 11.57 18.33
C SER A 222 -5.14 10.22 18.13
N ALA A 223 -4.08 9.99 18.90
CA ALA A 223 -3.37 8.69 18.94
C ALA A 223 -2.93 8.37 20.35
N THR A 224 -3.02 7.11 20.74
CA THR A 224 -2.47 6.60 21.99
C THR A 224 -1.12 5.98 21.72
N VAL A 225 -0.05 6.53 22.31
CA VAL A 225 1.32 6.03 22.22
C VAL A 225 1.67 5.36 23.55
N ALA A 226 2.17 4.12 23.48
CA ALA A 226 2.56 3.38 24.66
C ALA A 226 3.94 2.75 24.46
N TRP A 227 4.74 2.68 25.55
CA TRP A 227 6.07 2.09 25.55
C TRP A 227 6.48 1.62 26.95
N THR A 228 7.59 0.89 27.02
CA THR A 228 8.24 0.54 28.27
C THR A 228 9.59 1.27 28.37
N ASN A 229 9.79 2.01 29.47
CA ASN A 229 11.01 2.76 29.74
C ASN A 229 12.22 1.84 29.85
N PRO A 230 13.42 2.25 29.42
CA PRO A 230 14.62 1.42 29.57
C PRO A 230 15.01 1.24 31.05
N SER A 231 15.41 0.04 31.42
CA SER A 231 16.05 -0.26 32.71
C SER A 231 17.55 -0.50 32.58
N LEU A 232 18.02 -0.64 31.35
CA LEU A 232 19.43 -0.89 31.00
C LEU A 232 19.99 0.28 30.18
N SER A 233 21.31 0.45 30.25
CA SER A 233 22.05 1.30 29.32
C SER A 233 22.15 0.68 27.93
N ALA A 234 22.57 1.45 26.93
CA ALA A 234 22.88 0.93 25.60
C ALA A 234 23.97 -0.16 25.61
N ALA A 235 24.84 -0.17 26.62
CA ALA A 235 25.85 -1.23 26.84
C ALA A 235 25.29 -2.46 27.56
N GLY A 236 24.01 -2.52 27.87
CA GLY A 236 23.36 -3.67 28.54
C GLY A 236 23.56 -3.72 30.06
N THR A 237 24.15 -2.68 30.67
CA THR A 237 24.31 -2.59 32.13
C THR A 237 23.09 -1.92 32.76
N GLN A 238 22.87 -2.12 34.07
CA GLN A 238 21.80 -1.44 34.79
C GLN A 238 21.95 0.09 34.69
N LEU A 239 20.88 0.79 34.31
CA LEU A 239 20.89 2.24 34.33
C LEU A 239 21.04 2.78 35.76
N PRO A 240 21.99 3.66 36.03
CA PRO A 240 22.08 4.32 37.35
C PRO A 240 20.84 5.18 37.60
N MET A 241 20.42 5.93 36.60
CA MET A 241 19.24 6.79 36.62
C MET A 241 18.63 6.89 35.22
N LEU A 242 17.40 7.34 35.13
CA LEU A 242 16.72 7.76 33.89
C LEU A 242 16.11 9.11 34.24
N THR A 243 16.56 10.18 33.61
CA THR A 243 16.23 11.55 34.04
C THR A 243 15.06 12.14 33.28
N LYS A 244 14.91 11.74 32.00
CA LYS A 244 13.87 12.32 31.14
C LYS A 244 13.48 11.33 30.04
N MET A 245 12.19 11.35 29.67
CA MET A 245 11.67 10.77 28.44
C MET A 245 11.02 11.85 27.59
N GLU A 246 11.24 11.82 26.29
CA GLU A 246 10.61 12.72 25.33
C GLU A 246 9.89 11.92 24.25
N LEU A 247 8.66 12.35 23.93
CA LEU A 247 7.86 11.82 22.83
C LEU A 247 7.69 12.88 21.76
N TYR A 248 7.99 12.50 20.53
CA TYR A 248 7.86 13.36 19.35
C TYR A 248 6.85 12.76 18.37
N ARG A 249 6.13 13.63 17.66
CA ARG A 249 5.43 13.34 16.41
C ARG A 249 6.19 14.02 15.27
N GLY A 250 6.86 13.23 14.43
CA GLY A 250 7.86 13.76 13.49
C GLY A 250 8.95 14.54 14.21
N GLU A 251 9.08 15.83 13.91
CA GLU A 251 10.03 16.74 14.59
C GLU A 251 9.40 17.53 15.74
N THR A 252 8.10 17.36 15.99
CA THR A 252 7.40 18.12 17.03
C THR A 252 7.46 17.37 18.35
N LEU A 253 8.06 17.97 19.39
CA LEU A 253 7.99 17.49 20.76
C LEU A 253 6.55 17.66 21.28
N ILE A 254 5.91 16.55 21.68
CA ILE A 254 4.52 16.55 22.15
C ILE A 254 4.39 16.23 23.64
N TYR A 255 5.38 15.54 24.21
CA TYR A 255 5.35 15.19 25.63
C TYR A 255 6.76 15.06 26.19
N THR A 256 6.92 15.48 27.45
CA THR A 256 8.13 15.31 28.26
C THR A 256 7.74 14.76 29.62
N GLN A 257 8.44 13.75 30.07
CA GLN A 257 8.33 13.20 31.43
C GLN A 257 9.67 13.36 32.14
N GLU A 258 9.66 14.04 33.27
CA GLU A 258 10.81 14.14 34.16
C GLU A 258 10.83 13.00 35.17
N ASP A 259 12.00 12.52 35.55
CA ASP A 259 12.24 11.44 36.51
C ASP A 259 11.39 10.16 36.29
N PRO A 260 11.39 9.59 35.06
CA PRO A 260 10.57 8.42 34.74
C PRO A 260 11.06 7.17 35.48
N ILE A 261 10.11 6.26 35.77
CA ILE A 261 10.44 4.99 36.43
C ILE A 261 11.16 4.08 35.42
N LYS A 262 12.39 3.64 35.78
CA LYS A 262 13.15 2.66 34.98
C LYS A 262 12.37 1.35 34.82
N GLY A 263 12.15 0.87 33.60
CA GLY A 263 11.36 -0.32 33.30
C GLY A 263 9.85 -0.14 33.49
N GLY A 264 9.38 1.08 33.77
CA GLY A 264 7.97 1.41 33.88
C GLY A 264 7.29 1.46 32.51
N SER A 265 6.00 1.08 32.45
CA SER A 265 5.18 1.24 31.25
C SER A 265 4.51 2.60 31.27
N GLU A 266 4.57 3.28 30.12
CA GLU A 266 4.00 4.61 29.93
C GLU A 266 2.96 4.60 28.83
N GLN A 267 1.99 5.51 28.93
CA GLN A 267 0.97 5.72 27.91
C GLN A 267 0.63 7.21 27.83
N VAL A 268 0.69 7.77 26.63
CA VAL A 268 0.40 9.17 26.35
C VAL A 268 -0.62 9.24 25.22
N ILE A 269 -1.59 10.15 25.35
CA ILE A 269 -2.55 10.45 24.29
C ILE A 269 -2.12 11.75 23.61
N ASP A 270 -1.83 11.68 22.33
CA ASP A 270 -1.65 12.83 21.46
C ASP A 270 -3.04 13.26 20.97
N GLU A 271 -3.56 14.37 21.52
CA GLU A 271 -4.90 14.90 21.20
C GLU A 271 -4.88 15.95 20.08
N ASP A 272 -3.70 16.39 19.64
CA ASP A 272 -3.53 17.53 18.74
C ASP A 272 -2.97 17.10 17.37
N VAL A 273 -3.39 15.95 16.84
CA VAL A 273 -2.98 15.50 15.49
C VAL A 273 -3.51 16.51 14.46
N PRO A 274 -2.65 17.11 13.60
CA PRO A 274 -3.04 18.31 12.83
C PRO A 274 -3.93 18.03 11.62
N ALA A 275 -3.89 16.84 11.04
CA ALA A 275 -4.67 16.43 9.88
C ALA A 275 -4.81 14.91 9.83
N PRO A 276 -5.79 14.34 9.09
CA PRO A 276 -5.84 12.91 8.87
C PRO A 276 -4.57 12.43 8.15
N GLY A 277 -4.00 11.29 8.60
CA GLY A 277 -2.78 10.78 7.99
C GLY A 277 -2.05 9.75 8.85
N LYS A 278 -0.91 9.32 8.35
CA LYS A 278 0.06 8.52 9.08
C LYS A 278 1.16 9.42 9.64
N TYR A 279 1.62 9.11 10.83
CA TYR A 279 2.62 9.89 11.53
C TYR A 279 3.69 8.97 12.12
N GLU A 280 4.93 9.42 12.02
CA GLU A 280 6.03 8.84 12.75
C GLU A 280 6.02 9.34 14.19
N TYR A 281 6.08 8.43 15.16
CA TYR A 281 6.26 8.72 16.57
C TYR A 281 7.62 8.22 17.01
N ARG A 282 8.31 9.03 17.82
CA ARG A 282 9.66 8.78 18.27
C ARG A 282 9.77 9.01 19.76
N VAL A 283 10.32 8.03 20.50
CA VAL A 283 10.54 8.12 21.95
C VAL A 283 12.03 8.06 22.24
N ILE A 284 12.53 9.00 23.05
CA ILE A 284 13.93 9.15 23.43
C ILE A 284 14.03 9.20 24.96
N GLY A 285 14.87 8.36 25.52
CA GLY A 285 15.25 8.41 26.93
C GLY A 285 16.56 9.15 27.13
N TYR A 286 16.74 9.75 28.33
CA TYR A 286 17.92 10.53 28.67
C TYR A 286 18.48 10.14 30.04
N VAL A 287 19.79 10.17 30.16
CA VAL A 287 20.53 10.24 31.41
C VAL A 287 21.21 11.60 31.45
N GLU A 288 20.73 12.50 32.31
CA GLU A 288 21.12 13.92 32.30
C GLU A 288 20.91 14.53 30.90
N GLU A 289 21.97 15.05 30.26
CA GLU A 289 21.92 15.63 28.91
C GLU A 289 22.14 14.58 27.79
N ASN A 290 22.42 13.32 28.16
CA ASN A 290 22.84 12.30 27.23
C ASN A 290 21.66 11.49 26.73
N ALA A 291 21.30 11.68 25.45
CA ALA A 291 20.22 10.98 24.78
C ALA A 291 20.62 9.53 24.43
N GLY A 292 19.72 8.61 24.66
CA GLY A 292 19.77 7.27 24.07
C GLY A 292 19.36 7.29 22.59
N GLU A 293 19.40 6.13 21.98
CA GLU A 293 18.87 5.94 20.63
C GLU A 293 17.33 6.04 20.65
N ALA A 294 16.76 6.70 19.66
CA ALA A 294 15.32 6.84 19.53
C ALA A 294 14.66 5.51 19.10
N ALA A 295 13.60 5.12 19.77
CA ALA A 295 12.66 4.16 19.20
C ALA A 295 11.71 4.89 18.26
N VAL A 296 11.41 4.30 17.12
CA VAL A 296 10.59 4.91 16.06
C VAL A 296 9.49 3.94 15.65
N VAL A 297 8.28 4.45 15.48
CA VAL A 297 7.13 3.69 14.97
C VAL A 297 6.27 4.59 14.07
N GLU A 298 5.81 4.06 12.95
CA GLU A 298 4.80 4.71 12.12
C GLU A 298 3.39 4.29 12.62
N SER A 299 2.48 5.24 12.76
CA SER A 299 1.08 4.97 13.11
C SER A 299 0.33 4.29 11.97
N ALA A 300 -0.77 3.61 12.26
CA ALA A 300 -1.85 3.41 11.32
C ALA A 300 -2.47 4.79 10.95
N TRP A 301 -3.41 4.82 10.03
CA TRP A 301 -4.09 6.06 9.65
C TRP A 301 -4.86 6.64 10.85
N ILE A 302 -4.60 7.89 11.17
CA ILE A 302 -5.30 8.66 12.22
C ILE A 302 -6.31 9.59 11.56
N GLY A 303 -7.51 9.71 12.13
CA GLY A 303 -8.56 10.53 11.58
C GLY A 303 -9.50 9.77 10.63
N ALA A 304 -10.45 10.49 10.04
CA ALA A 304 -11.32 9.97 9.00
C ALA A 304 -10.53 9.72 7.71
N ASP A 305 -10.93 8.71 6.96
CA ASP A 305 -10.27 8.30 5.72
C ASP A 305 -11.24 8.33 4.53
N THR A 306 -10.72 8.49 3.33
CA THR A 306 -11.48 8.38 2.10
C THR A 306 -12.03 6.96 1.96
N PRO A 307 -13.34 6.76 1.73
CA PRO A 307 -13.88 5.41 1.60
C PRO A 307 -13.28 4.68 0.39
N LYS A 308 -13.04 3.39 0.53
CA LYS A 308 -12.75 2.55 -0.63
C LYS A 308 -13.94 2.52 -1.57
N SER A 309 -13.69 2.21 -2.83
CA SER A 309 -14.73 1.94 -3.81
C SER A 309 -15.57 0.75 -3.39
N VAL A 310 -16.81 0.71 -3.86
CA VAL A 310 -17.65 -0.49 -3.80
C VAL A 310 -16.99 -1.65 -4.55
N THR A 311 -17.38 -2.88 -4.22
CA THR A 311 -16.97 -4.08 -4.97
C THR A 311 -18.19 -4.84 -5.47
N ASP A 312 -17.97 -5.81 -6.36
CA ASP A 312 -19.03 -6.70 -6.88
C ASP A 312 -20.21 -5.92 -7.47
N VAL A 313 -19.92 -4.85 -8.24
CA VAL A 313 -20.95 -4.06 -8.91
C VAL A 313 -21.50 -4.86 -10.06
N GLU A 314 -22.76 -5.27 -9.95
CA GLU A 314 -23.45 -6.11 -10.92
C GLU A 314 -24.77 -5.46 -11.35
N LEU A 315 -24.99 -5.42 -12.66
CA LEU A 315 -26.26 -5.05 -13.28
C LEU A 315 -26.99 -6.32 -13.68
N THR A 316 -28.24 -6.43 -13.24
CA THR A 316 -29.14 -7.55 -13.55
C THR A 316 -30.48 -7.05 -14.08
N ASP A 317 -31.18 -7.89 -14.81
CA ASP A 317 -32.58 -7.65 -15.23
C ASP A 317 -33.51 -8.26 -14.20
N VAL A 318 -34.34 -7.42 -13.61
CA VAL A 318 -35.41 -7.85 -12.69
C VAL A 318 -36.75 -7.35 -13.24
N GLU A 319 -37.53 -8.26 -13.80
CA GLU A 319 -38.85 -7.97 -14.39
C GLU A 319 -38.83 -6.86 -15.46
N GLY A 320 -37.77 -6.84 -16.29
CA GLY A 320 -37.55 -5.82 -17.33
C GLY A 320 -37.01 -4.49 -16.85
N LYS A 321 -36.61 -4.38 -15.59
CA LYS A 321 -36.00 -3.18 -15.00
C LYS A 321 -34.53 -3.43 -14.62
N PRO A 322 -33.64 -2.46 -14.85
CA PRO A 322 -32.26 -2.55 -14.38
C PRO A 322 -32.16 -2.55 -12.86
N GLN A 323 -31.49 -3.54 -12.31
CA GLN A 323 -31.14 -3.57 -10.88
C GLN A 323 -29.64 -3.62 -10.73
N VAL A 324 -29.09 -2.65 -10.02
CA VAL A 324 -27.68 -2.57 -9.66
C VAL A 324 -27.50 -3.05 -8.23
N THR A 325 -26.62 -4.01 -8.04
CA THR A 325 -26.21 -4.51 -6.71
C THR A 325 -24.71 -4.31 -6.54
N PHE A 326 -24.26 -4.10 -5.30
CA PHE A 326 -22.84 -3.96 -4.98
C PHE A 326 -22.59 -4.25 -3.51
N ARG A 327 -21.32 -4.35 -3.14
CA ARG A 327 -20.89 -4.51 -1.76
C ARG A 327 -20.25 -3.22 -1.24
N ALA A 328 -20.72 -2.75 -0.08
CA ALA A 328 -20.21 -1.58 0.60
C ALA A 328 -18.76 -1.77 1.11
N PRO A 329 -17.90 -0.75 1.09
CA PRO A 329 -16.60 -0.79 1.74
C PRO A 329 -16.74 -0.82 3.26
N ALA A 330 -15.80 -1.51 3.95
CA ALA A 330 -15.73 -1.60 5.41
C ALA A 330 -14.64 -0.70 6.01
N GLU A 331 -13.73 -0.16 5.20
CA GLU A 331 -12.59 0.65 5.62
C GLU A 331 -12.22 1.69 4.55
N GLY A 332 -11.41 2.67 4.95
CA GLY A 332 -10.88 3.68 4.04
C GLY A 332 -9.74 3.17 3.16
N VAL A 333 -9.34 3.98 2.18
CA VAL A 333 -8.27 3.67 1.21
C VAL A 333 -6.94 3.39 1.91
N ASN A 334 -6.66 4.09 3.00
CA ASN A 334 -5.44 3.94 3.79
C ASN A 334 -5.60 2.98 4.97
N GLY A 335 -6.75 2.27 5.05
CA GLY A 335 -7.10 1.41 6.18
C GLY A 335 -7.57 2.17 7.42
N GLY A 336 -7.89 3.46 7.26
CA GLY A 336 -8.42 4.32 8.30
C GLY A 336 -9.94 4.18 8.49
N TYR A 337 -10.45 4.94 9.45
CA TYR A 337 -11.86 4.93 9.81
C TYR A 337 -12.74 5.56 8.74
N ILE A 338 -13.85 4.90 8.44
CA ILE A 338 -15.00 5.47 7.74
C ILE A 338 -16.26 5.20 8.55
N ASP A 339 -17.22 6.11 8.51
CA ASP A 339 -18.52 5.90 9.15
C ASP A 339 -19.41 5.03 8.24
N VAL A 340 -19.25 3.71 8.35
CA VAL A 340 -19.99 2.73 7.53
C VAL A 340 -21.53 2.83 7.68
N GLY A 341 -22.01 3.35 8.80
CA GLY A 341 -23.45 3.53 9.07
C GLY A 341 -24.06 4.74 8.34
N ASN A 342 -23.23 5.67 7.88
CA ASN A 342 -23.64 6.90 7.22
C ASN A 342 -23.12 7.03 5.78
N LEU A 343 -22.64 5.94 5.18
CA LEU A 343 -22.26 5.95 3.77
C LEU A 343 -23.47 6.28 2.88
N ARG A 344 -23.18 6.97 1.79
CA ARG A 344 -24.09 7.25 0.69
C ARG A 344 -23.48 6.76 -0.61
N TYR A 345 -24.33 6.51 -1.59
CA TYR A 345 -23.87 6.08 -2.90
C TYR A 345 -24.49 6.96 -3.98
N ARG A 346 -23.61 7.43 -4.89
CA ARG A 346 -24.03 8.09 -6.12
C ARG A 346 -24.14 7.04 -7.20
N ILE A 347 -25.26 7.06 -7.93
CA ILE A 347 -25.51 6.19 -9.07
C ILE A 347 -25.63 7.06 -10.32
N VAL A 348 -24.82 6.75 -11.32
CA VAL A 348 -24.84 7.40 -12.64
C VAL A 348 -25.13 6.34 -13.70
N ARG A 349 -26.05 6.63 -14.60
CA ARG A 349 -26.46 5.78 -15.72
C ARG A 349 -25.79 6.24 -17.00
N ASP A 350 -25.25 5.31 -17.78
CA ASP A 350 -24.82 5.47 -19.17
C ASP A 350 -25.68 4.58 -20.11
N PRO A 351 -25.99 5.03 -21.33
CA PRO A 351 -25.57 6.29 -21.96
C PRO A 351 -26.28 7.52 -21.39
N GLY A 352 -25.62 8.66 -21.51
CA GLY A 352 -26.18 9.96 -21.09
C GLY A 352 -25.50 10.56 -19.86
N SER A 353 -24.71 9.80 -19.10
CA SER A 353 -24.05 10.24 -17.86
C SER A 353 -25.04 10.87 -16.87
N GLU A 354 -26.23 10.28 -16.75
CA GLU A 354 -27.31 10.80 -15.94
C GLU A 354 -27.14 10.39 -14.48
N MET A 355 -27.06 11.38 -13.60
CA MET A 355 -27.03 11.14 -12.16
C MET A 355 -28.44 10.83 -11.65
N LEU A 356 -28.68 9.58 -11.24
CA LEU A 356 -29.99 9.13 -10.76
C LEU A 356 -30.20 9.41 -9.28
N THR A 357 -29.14 9.29 -8.48
CA THR A 357 -29.15 9.60 -7.05
C THR A 357 -27.73 9.81 -6.54
N GLU A 358 -27.59 10.57 -5.43
CA GLU A 358 -26.35 10.66 -4.62
C GLU A 358 -26.65 10.47 -3.12
N SER A 359 -27.83 9.97 -2.79
CA SER A 359 -28.28 9.80 -1.41
C SER A 359 -28.72 8.36 -1.09
N LEU A 360 -28.41 7.40 -1.97
CA LEU A 360 -28.70 5.99 -1.73
C LEU A 360 -27.94 5.49 -0.49
N THR A 361 -28.64 4.82 0.41
CA THR A 361 -28.06 4.21 1.62
C THR A 361 -28.04 2.69 1.57
N ASP A 362 -28.74 2.11 0.61
CA ASP A 362 -28.79 0.67 0.39
C ASP A 362 -27.71 0.24 -0.63
N THR A 363 -27.42 -1.02 -0.68
CA THR A 363 -26.50 -1.64 -1.66
C THR A 363 -27.22 -2.21 -2.89
N VAL A 364 -28.47 -1.87 -3.04
CA VAL A 364 -29.34 -2.24 -4.17
C VAL A 364 -30.04 -0.99 -4.70
N TYR A 365 -29.96 -0.78 -6.00
CA TYR A 365 -30.68 0.29 -6.69
C TYR A 365 -31.46 -0.30 -7.86
N VAL A 366 -32.75 0.04 -7.98
CA VAL A 366 -33.60 -0.33 -9.12
C VAL A 366 -33.92 0.93 -9.91
N ASP A 367 -33.56 0.94 -11.18
CA ASP A 367 -33.94 2.01 -12.10
C ASP A 367 -35.38 1.77 -12.57
N SER A 368 -36.25 2.70 -12.20
CA SER A 368 -37.69 2.60 -12.53
C SER A 368 -38.07 3.40 -13.78
N ASP A 369 -37.13 4.12 -14.40
CA ASP A 369 -37.42 4.94 -15.57
C ASP A 369 -37.84 4.10 -16.78
N ASP A 370 -38.56 4.73 -17.70
CA ASP A 370 -38.88 4.15 -19.01
C ASP A 370 -37.68 4.42 -19.93
N LEU A 371 -36.90 3.36 -20.18
CA LEU A 371 -35.64 3.46 -20.93
C LEU A 371 -35.86 3.32 -22.44
N SER A 372 -35.14 4.08 -23.23
CA SER A 372 -34.94 3.84 -24.65
C SER A 372 -34.07 2.60 -24.84
N LEU A 373 -34.20 1.89 -25.95
CA LEU A 373 -33.35 0.73 -26.21
C LEU A 373 -31.88 1.18 -26.36
N ALA A 374 -31.04 0.73 -25.43
CA ALA A 374 -29.62 0.97 -25.42
C ALA A 374 -28.88 -0.06 -24.57
N LEU A 375 -27.56 -0.10 -24.72
CA LEU A 375 -26.68 -0.85 -23.83
C LEU A 375 -26.38 0.04 -22.61
N TYR A 376 -26.87 -0.36 -21.45
CA TYR A 376 -26.76 0.40 -20.21
C TYR A 376 -25.64 -0.13 -19.32
N ARG A 377 -24.98 0.81 -18.65
CA ARG A 377 -24.05 0.59 -17.55
C ARG A 377 -24.38 1.55 -16.42
N TYR A 378 -24.09 1.15 -15.21
CA TYR A 378 -24.27 2.00 -14.04
C TYR A 378 -22.96 2.14 -13.29
N THR A 379 -22.64 3.37 -12.93
CA THR A 379 -21.43 3.69 -12.18
C THR A 379 -21.80 4.05 -10.76
N VAL A 380 -21.13 3.42 -9.79
CA VAL A 380 -21.37 3.60 -8.36
C VAL A 380 -20.15 4.26 -7.72
N THR A 381 -20.39 5.33 -6.96
CA THR A 381 -19.38 6.05 -6.17
C THR A 381 -19.78 6.06 -4.71
N THR A 382 -18.87 5.70 -3.79
CA THR A 382 -19.12 5.78 -2.35
C THR A 382 -18.85 7.20 -1.84
N LEU A 383 -19.75 7.73 -1.02
CA LEU A 383 -19.66 9.04 -0.40
C LEU A 383 -19.62 8.90 1.13
N SER A 384 -18.68 9.60 1.79
CA SER A 384 -18.54 9.68 3.25
C SER A 384 -18.29 11.13 3.66
N GLY A 385 -19.32 11.86 4.05
CA GLY A 385 -19.25 13.31 4.21
C GLY A 385 -18.87 14.00 2.89
N ASP A 386 -17.78 14.77 2.91
CA ASP A 386 -17.25 15.46 1.73
C ASP A 386 -16.23 14.61 0.94
N MET A 387 -15.96 13.38 1.37
CA MET A 387 -15.00 12.48 0.73
C MET A 387 -15.71 11.51 -0.21
N GLU A 388 -15.09 11.27 -1.36
CA GLU A 388 -15.59 10.39 -2.42
C GLU A 388 -14.56 9.31 -2.76
N SER A 389 -15.03 8.09 -3.01
CA SER A 389 -14.20 7.02 -3.57
C SER A 389 -13.98 7.21 -5.07
N GLU A 390 -13.10 6.41 -5.64
CA GLU A 390 -13.15 6.17 -7.07
C GLU A 390 -14.42 5.42 -7.45
N SER A 391 -14.93 5.69 -8.66
CA SER A 391 -16.16 5.12 -9.17
C SER A 391 -15.92 3.73 -9.75
N VAL A 392 -16.90 2.84 -9.61
CA VAL A 392 -16.88 1.49 -10.20
C VAL A 392 -18.09 1.31 -11.12
N THR A 393 -17.85 0.83 -12.33
CA THR A 393 -18.88 0.60 -13.35
C THR A 393 -19.27 -0.87 -13.40
N SER A 394 -20.57 -1.13 -13.58
CA SER A 394 -21.14 -2.46 -13.73
C SER A 394 -20.78 -3.14 -15.06
N ASN A 395 -21.16 -4.41 -15.22
CA ASN A 395 -21.36 -5.03 -16.53
C ASN A 395 -22.40 -4.24 -17.32
N ALA A 396 -22.46 -4.50 -18.62
CA ALA A 396 -23.43 -3.89 -19.52
C ALA A 396 -24.57 -4.85 -19.84
N LEU A 397 -25.82 -4.34 -19.87
CA LEU A 397 -27.00 -5.06 -20.33
C LEU A 397 -27.87 -4.16 -21.20
N VAL A 398 -28.59 -4.76 -22.13
CA VAL A 398 -29.55 -4.06 -23.00
C VAL A 398 -30.90 -3.94 -22.30
N PHE A 399 -31.39 -2.71 -22.18
CA PHE A 399 -32.73 -2.42 -21.68
C PHE A 399 -33.46 -1.46 -22.64
N GLY A 400 -34.76 -1.37 -22.49
CA GLY A 400 -35.60 -0.41 -23.19
C GLY A 400 -36.55 -1.05 -24.18
N SER A 401 -37.47 -0.22 -24.70
CA SER A 401 -38.47 -0.63 -25.66
C SER A 401 -37.88 -0.79 -27.06
N ALA A 402 -38.59 -1.54 -27.94
CA ALA A 402 -38.23 -1.65 -29.34
C ALA A 402 -38.08 -0.28 -30.00
N LEU A 403 -37.19 -0.19 -30.96
CA LEU A 403 -36.89 1.06 -31.68
C LEU A 403 -38.07 1.51 -32.55
N GLY A 404 -38.34 2.80 -32.54
CA GLY A 404 -39.25 3.38 -33.50
C GLY A 404 -38.64 3.50 -34.91
N LEU A 405 -39.46 3.49 -35.94
CA LEU A 405 -39.01 3.75 -37.30
C LEU A 405 -39.09 5.26 -37.65
N PRO A 406 -38.15 5.84 -38.44
CA PRO A 406 -37.00 5.19 -39.08
C PRO A 406 -35.90 4.82 -38.09
N TYR A 407 -35.25 3.68 -38.31
CA TYR A 407 -34.02 3.27 -37.64
C TYR A 407 -32.84 3.37 -38.60
N GLU A 408 -31.76 3.95 -38.19
CA GLU A 408 -30.54 4.08 -38.98
C GLU A 408 -29.32 3.85 -38.10
N THR A 409 -28.35 3.13 -38.63
CA THR A 409 -27.04 2.93 -38.00
C THR A 409 -25.93 2.99 -39.05
N SER A 410 -24.82 3.64 -38.69
CA SER A 410 -23.57 3.64 -39.47
C SER A 410 -22.55 2.64 -38.88
N MET A 411 -22.93 1.86 -37.86
CA MET A 411 -22.07 0.88 -37.18
C MET A 411 -20.78 1.46 -36.61
N ASP A 412 -20.82 2.73 -36.17
CA ASP A 412 -19.64 3.45 -35.70
C ASP A 412 -19.19 3.09 -34.28
N SER A 413 -20.06 2.43 -33.51
CA SER A 413 -19.89 2.16 -32.08
C SER A 413 -20.09 0.69 -31.74
N ALA A 414 -19.18 0.14 -30.93
CA ALA A 414 -19.33 -1.20 -30.38
C ALA A 414 -20.56 -1.34 -29.45
N ASP A 415 -20.92 -0.28 -28.73
CA ASP A 415 -22.09 -0.27 -27.84
C ASP A 415 -23.39 -0.30 -28.66
N GLU A 416 -23.44 0.34 -29.82
CA GLU A 416 -24.58 0.25 -30.75
C GLU A 416 -24.67 -1.15 -31.35
N MET A 417 -23.54 -1.73 -31.73
CA MET A 417 -23.51 -3.09 -32.28
C MET A 417 -23.84 -4.16 -31.23
N ALA A 418 -23.66 -3.88 -29.95
CA ALA A 418 -24.09 -4.77 -28.87
C ALA A 418 -25.63 -4.90 -28.76
N LEU A 419 -26.41 -4.03 -29.41
CA LEU A 419 -27.87 -4.17 -29.52
C LEU A 419 -28.29 -5.22 -30.56
N TRP A 420 -27.41 -5.61 -31.45
CA TRP A 420 -27.62 -6.60 -32.46
C TRP A 420 -27.43 -8.00 -31.90
N THR A 421 -28.26 -8.94 -32.32
CA THR A 421 -28.19 -10.35 -31.86
C THR A 421 -27.43 -11.18 -32.89
N ILE A 422 -26.39 -11.87 -32.46
CA ILE A 422 -25.60 -12.76 -33.28
C ILE A 422 -25.96 -14.21 -32.91
N VAL A 423 -26.27 -15.05 -33.90
CA VAL A 423 -26.54 -16.48 -33.70
C VAL A 423 -25.67 -17.31 -34.64
N ASP A 424 -24.82 -18.16 -34.07
CA ASP A 424 -24.05 -19.21 -34.74
C ASP A 424 -24.93 -20.47 -34.80
N ALA A 425 -25.65 -20.66 -35.93
CA ALA A 425 -26.61 -21.75 -36.06
C ALA A 425 -25.98 -23.09 -36.38
N ASN A 426 -24.81 -23.13 -36.99
CA ASN A 426 -24.06 -24.37 -37.28
C ASN A 426 -23.11 -24.80 -36.14
N ASN A 427 -22.98 -23.97 -35.07
CA ASN A 427 -22.15 -24.22 -33.88
C ASN A 427 -20.67 -24.49 -34.20
N ASP A 428 -20.11 -23.82 -35.21
CA ASP A 428 -18.71 -23.98 -35.61
C ASP A 428 -17.76 -23.00 -34.91
N THR A 429 -18.28 -22.17 -33.99
CA THR A 429 -17.54 -21.12 -33.24
C THR A 429 -17.05 -19.95 -34.11
N LYS A 430 -17.50 -19.85 -35.34
CA LYS A 430 -17.28 -18.71 -36.22
C LYS A 430 -18.61 -18.01 -36.42
N SER A 431 -18.60 -16.70 -36.27
CA SER A 431 -19.81 -15.92 -36.44
C SER A 431 -19.49 -14.45 -36.74
N TRP A 432 -20.49 -13.64 -36.80
CA TRP A 432 -20.34 -12.21 -37.00
C TRP A 432 -19.57 -11.58 -35.83
N VAL A 433 -18.66 -10.68 -36.15
CA VAL A 433 -17.85 -9.94 -35.17
C VAL A 433 -17.80 -8.47 -35.60
N TYR A 434 -17.92 -7.56 -34.65
CA TYR A 434 -17.71 -6.14 -34.91
C TYR A 434 -16.21 -5.83 -35.06
N ASP A 435 -15.82 -5.29 -36.21
CA ASP A 435 -14.47 -4.79 -36.45
C ASP A 435 -14.42 -3.28 -36.13
N ALA A 436 -13.89 -2.95 -34.96
CA ALA A 436 -13.79 -1.57 -34.49
C ALA A 436 -12.83 -0.69 -35.33
N THR A 437 -11.94 -1.29 -36.11
CA THR A 437 -11.00 -0.57 -37.00
C THR A 437 -11.70 -0.11 -38.28
N GLU A 438 -12.40 -1.05 -38.92
CA GLU A 438 -13.14 -0.79 -40.16
C GLU A 438 -14.53 -0.19 -39.88
N LYS A 439 -15.02 -0.31 -38.62
CA LYS A 439 -16.39 0.09 -38.20
C LYS A 439 -17.45 -0.64 -39.01
N GLU A 440 -17.32 -1.92 -39.12
CA GLU A 440 -18.21 -2.81 -39.87
C GLU A 440 -18.45 -4.09 -39.08
N MET A 441 -19.63 -4.73 -39.27
CA MET A 441 -19.85 -6.10 -38.86
C MET A 441 -19.21 -7.01 -39.90
N LYS A 442 -18.36 -7.91 -39.44
CA LYS A 442 -17.58 -8.82 -40.27
C LYS A 442 -17.94 -10.28 -39.98
N TYR A 443 -18.17 -11.04 -41.03
CA TYR A 443 -18.25 -12.51 -40.98
C TYR A 443 -17.08 -13.11 -41.75
N THR A 444 -16.36 -14.03 -41.12
CA THR A 444 -15.27 -14.79 -41.76
C THR A 444 -15.23 -16.21 -41.22
N ALA A 445 -15.25 -17.21 -42.10
CA ALA A 445 -15.10 -18.62 -41.73
C ALA A 445 -14.38 -19.40 -42.83
N TYR A 446 -14.01 -20.65 -42.54
CA TYR A 446 -13.47 -21.60 -43.50
C TYR A 446 -14.39 -22.81 -43.70
N SER A 447 -15.60 -22.74 -43.14
CA SER A 447 -16.71 -23.71 -43.27
C SER A 447 -17.90 -23.02 -43.92
N ALA A 448 -18.89 -23.81 -44.38
CA ALA A 448 -20.14 -23.23 -44.91
C ALA A 448 -20.82 -22.38 -43.84
N ALA A 449 -21.17 -21.16 -44.18
CA ALA A 449 -21.83 -20.23 -43.31
C ALA A 449 -23.27 -20.66 -43.01
N ASP A 450 -23.70 -20.53 -41.78
CA ASP A 450 -25.07 -20.58 -41.31
C ASP A 450 -25.18 -19.69 -40.05
N ASP A 451 -24.90 -18.40 -40.26
CA ASP A 451 -24.74 -17.43 -39.19
C ASP A 451 -25.58 -16.21 -39.40
N TRP A 452 -26.22 -15.80 -38.33
CA TRP A 452 -27.25 -14.79 -38.35
C TRP A 452 -26.81 -13.54 -37.59
N LEU A 453 -27.12 -12.40 -38.19
CA LEU A 453 -26.99 -11.07 -37.58
C LEU A 453 -28.34 -10.41 -37.59
N PHE A 454 -29.03 -10.39 -36.43
CA PHE A 454 -30.35 -9.78 -36.29
C PHE A 454 -30.24 -8.33 -35.84
N THR A 455 -31.05 -7.47 -36.45
CA THR A 455 -31.19 -6.06 -35.99
C THR A 455 -31.72 -6.01 -34.56
N PRO A 456 -31.54 -4.88 -33.85
CA PRO A 456 -32.34 -4.58 -32.68
C PRO A 456 -33.85 -4.70 -33.01
N PRO A 457 -34.68 -5.01 -31.98
CA PRO A 457 -36.14 -5.02 -32.17
C PRO A 457 -36.63 -3.64 -32.62
N PHE A 458 -37.53 -3.62 -33.58
CA PHE A 458 -38.18 -2.39 -34.02
C PHE A 458 -39.72 -2.54 -34.06
N GLU A 459 -40.39 -1.47 -33.68
CA GLU A 459 -41.85 -1.41 -33.80
C GLU A 459 -42.27 -1.06 -35.22
N ALA A 460 -43.08 -1.89 -35.84
CA ALA A 460 -43.59 -1.60 -37.16
C ALA A 460 -45.11 -1.77 -37.24
N LYS A 461 -45.74 -0.90 -38.01
CA LYS A 461 -47.15 -1.01 -38.38
C LYS A 461 -47.29 -1.96 -39.55
N LYS A 462 -48.44 -2.68 -39.65
CA LYS A 462 -48.76 -3.49 -40.81
C LYS A 462 -48.65 -2.68 -42.09
N GLY A 463 -47.94 -3.17 -43.08
CA GLY A 463 -47.80 -2.55 -44.37
C GLY A 463 -46.37 -2.55 -44.94
N SER A 464 -46.09 -1.67 -45.87
CA SER A 464 -44.86 -1.64 -46.61
C SER A 464 -43.74 -0.85 -45.88
N HIS A 465 -42.54 -1.43 -45.90
CA HIS A 465 -41.34 -0.87 -45.34
C HIS A 465 -40.15 -1.08 -46.29
N THR A 466 -39.10 -0.30 -46.14
CA THR A 466 -37.86 -0.45 -46.93
C THR A 466 -36.69 -0.68 -45.96
N LEU A 467 -35.92 -1.70 -46.23
CA LEU A 467 -34.58 -1.90 -45.64
C LEU A 467 -33.55 -1.43 -46.63
N GLU A 468 -32.59 -0.65 -46.16
CA GLU A 468 -31.35 -0.33 -46.86
C GLU A 468 -30.16 -0.79 -46.01
N PHE A 469 -29.23 -1.51 -46.61
CA PHE A 469 -27.99 -1.87 -45.94
C PHE A 469 -26.83 -1.81 -46.93
N ARG A 470 -25.63 -1.57 -46.41
CA ARG A 470 -24.40 -1.61 -47.20
C ARG A 470 -23.61 -2.86 -46.89
N ALA A 471 -23.18 -3.55 -47.99
CA ALA A 471 -22.38 -4.75 -47.84
C ALA A 471 -21.24 -4.78 -48.85
N ARG A 472 -20.18 -5.50 -48.54
CA ARG A 472 -19.05 -5.79 -49.43
C ARG A 472 -18.45 -7.17 -49.11
N ALA A 473 -17.77 -7.77 -50.10
CA ALA A 473 -16.92 -8.92 -49.88
C ALA A 473 -15.46 -8.46 -49.61
N GLU A 474 -14.71 -9.26 -48.90
CA GLU A 474 -13.28 -9.02 -48.70
C GLU A 474 -12.49 -9.12 -50.00
N LYS A 475 -12.87 -10.05 -50.89
CA LYS A 475 -12.15 -10.30 -52.13
C LYS A 475 -13.10 -10.54 -53.30
N TYR A 476 -12.90 -9.87 -54.38
CA TYR A 476 -13.67 -9.99 -55.63
C TYR A 476 -13.81 -11.44 -56.18
N ARG A 477 -12.82 -12.29 -55.98
CA ARG A 477 -12.81 -13.69 -56.53
C ARG A 477 -13.55 -14.68 -55.66
N TYR A 478 -13.98 -14.28 -54.49
CA TYR A 478 -14.67 -15.10 -53.51
C TYR A 478 -15.98 -14.38 -53.15
N PRO A 479 -17.02 -14.59 -53.98
CA PRO A 479 -18.31 -13.94 -53.75
C PRO A 479 -18.94 -14.50 -52.47
N GLU A 480 -19.54 -13.62 -51.71
CA GLU A 480 -20.31 -13.93 -50.52
C GLU A 480 -21.79 -13.99 -50.85
N SER A 481 -22.57 -14.67 -50.00
CA SER A 481 -24.02 -14.73 -50.14
C SER A 481 -24.72 -14.41 -48.81
N ILE A 482 -25.84 -13.71 -48.94
CA ILE A 482 -26.67 -13.34 -47.80
C ILE A 482 -28.15 -13.51 -48.13
N GLU A 483 -28.93 -14.05 -47.20
CA GLU A 483 -30.38 -13.97 -47.20
C GLU A 483 -30.84 -12.91 -46.19
N VAL A 484 -31.82 -12.13 -46.60
CA VAL A 484 -32.43 -11.14 -45.71
C VAL A 484 -33.80 -11.68 -45.29
N THR A 485 -34.03 -11.69 -44.00
CA THR A 485 -35.28 -12.25 -43.43
C THR A 485 -36.04 -11.26 -42.57
N LEU A 486 -37.31 -11.49 -42.38
CA LEU A 486 -38.18 -10.79 -41.43
C LEU A 486 -38.78 -11.82 -40.46
N GLY A 487 -38.62 -11.58 -39.17
CA GLY A 487 -39.12 -12.44 -38.10
C GLY A 487 -39.68 -11.67 -36.90
N SER A 488 -40.44 -12.32 -36.05
CA SER A 488 -40.97 -11.80 -34.79
C SER A 488 -40.07 -12.14 -33.61
N ASP A 489 -38.98 -12.87 -33.84
CA ASP A 489 -37.97 -13.25 -32.87
C ASP A 489 -36.60 -13.36 -33.54
N VAL A 490 -35.57 -13.69 -32.78
CA VAL A 490 -34.18 -13.85 -33.23
C VAL A 490 -33.77 -15.33 -33.32
N LEU A 491 -34.72 -16.21 -33.55
CA LEU A 491 -34.46 -17.65 -33.71
C LEU A 491 -34.31 -17.99 -35.21
N PRO A 492 -33.21 -18.62 -35.64
CA PRO A 492 -33.07 -19.14 -36.99
C PRO A 492 -34.11 -20.21 -37.32
N GLY A 493 -34.60 -20.23 -38.58
CA GLY A 493 -35.51 -21.26 -39.06
C GLY A 493 -36.93 -20.79 -39.39
N GLU A 494 -37.96 -21.56 -39.00
CA GLU A 494 -39.33 -21.38 -39.48
C GLU A 494 -40.00 -20.05 -39.06
N SER A 495 -39.51 -19.40 -38.03
CA SER A 495 -39.98 -18.06 -37.60
C SER A 495 -39.49 -16.92 -38.51
N GLN A 496 -38.56 -17.22 -39.42
CA GLN A 496 -37.95 -16.26 -40.32
C GLN A 496 -38.51 -16.40 -41.74
N THR A 497 -39.04 -15.33 -42.28
CA THR A 497 -39.50 -15.26 -43.66
C THR A 497 -38.44 -14.60 -44.52
N VAL A 498 -37.90 -15.30 -45.51
CA VAL A 498 -36.93 -14.70 -46.47
C VAL A 498 -37.65 -13.64 -47.29
N ILE A 499 -37.16 -12.39 -47.26
CA ILE A 499 -37.68 -11.23 -47.97
C ILE A 499 -36.79 -10.83 -49.14
N ALA A 500 -35.50 -11.19 -49.13
CA ALA A 500 -34.58 -11.02 -50.25
C ALA A 500 -33.45 -12.04 -50.15
N SER A 501 -32.82 -12.34 -51.31
CA SER A 501 -31.63 -13.19 -51.36
C SER A 501 -30.63 -12.60 -52.34
N TYR A 502 -29.36 -12.50 -51.88
CA TYR A 502 -28.23 -12.00 -52.67
C TYR A 502 -27.18 -13.11 -52.75
N PRO A 503 -27.25 -13.96 -53.76
CA PRO A 503 -26.37 -15.13 -53.87
C PRO A 503 -24.90 -14.81 -54.27
N GLU A 504 -24.64 -13.56 -54.68
CA GLU A 504 -23.33 -13.12 -55.17
C GLU A 504 -23.05 -11.68 -54.80
N ILE A 505 -22.41 -11.46 -53.65
CA ILE A 505 -21.82 -10.18 -53.26
C ILE A 505 -20.33 -10.28 -53.54
N ASN A 506 -19.83 -9.63 -54.58
CA ASN A 506 -18.44 -9.72 -55.01
C ASN A 506 -17.67 -8.39 -55.05
N SER A 507 -18.38 -7.28 -54.82
CA SER A 507 -17.75 -5.98 -54.71
C SER A 507 -16.89 -5.88 -53.45
N THR A 508 -15.67 -5.35 -53.60
CA THR A 508 -14.80 -5.00 -52.47
C THR A 508 -15.04 -3.57 -51.97
N LEU A 509 -15.92 -2.85 -52.65
CA LEU A 509 -16.43 -1.55 -52.22
C LEU A 509 -17.79 -1.76 -51.59
N SER A 510 -18.10 -1.03 -50.54
CA SER A 510 -19.37 -1.08 -49.85
C SER A 510 -20.51 -0.58 -50.75
N GLU A 511 -21.35 -1.52 -51.21
CA GLU A 511 -22.49 -1.24 -52.11
C GLU A 511 -23.78 -1.17 -51.32
N LEU A 512 -24.74 -0.37 -51.79
CA LEU A 512 -26.06 -0.21 -51.21
C LEU A 512 -27.02 -1.28 -51.76
N TYR A 513 -27.66 -2.01 -50.89
CA TYR A 513 -28.71 -2.97 -51.16
C TYR A 513 -30.04 -2.44 -50.59
N THR A 514 -31.11 -2.48 -51.37
CA THR A 514 -32.43 -2.00 -50.98
C THR A 514 -33.44 -3.15 -51.09
N VAL A 515 -34.25 -3.35 -50.05
CA VAL A 515 -35.25 -4.40 -49.97
C VAL A 515 -36.59 -3.78 -49.53
N ASP A 516 -37.60 -3.79 -50.41
CA ASP A 516 -38.96 -3.47 -50.02
C ASP A 516 -39.64 -4.73 -49.43
N PHE A 517 -40.19 -4.60 -48.25
CA PHE A 517 -40.83 -5.72 -47.57
C PHE A 517 -42.16 -5.31 -46.92
N SER A 518 -42.99 -6.27 -46.57
CA SER A 518 -44.30 -6.03 -45.94
C SER A 518 -44.37 -6.70 -44.59
N VAL A 519 -44.72 -5.92 -43.56
CA VAL A 519 -45.01 -6.40 -42.22
C VAL A 519 -46.46 -6.86 -42.15
N PRO A 520 -46.75 -8.11 -41.72
CA PRO A 520 -48.08 -8.69 -41.78
C PRO A 520 -49.04 -8.16 -40.70
N SER A 521 -48.54 -7.69 -39.56
CA SER A 521 -49.32 -7.14 -38.45
C SER A 521 -48.53 -6.06 -37.70
N ASP A 522 -49.23 -5.18 -36.99
CA ASP A 522 -48.58 -4.30 -36.01
C ASP A 522 -47.83 -5.13 -34.96
N GLY A 523 -46.66 -4.70 -34.58
CA GLY A 523 -45.87 -5.38 -33.53
C GLY A 523 -44.38 -5.14 -33.60
N VAL A 524 -43.62 -5.88 -32.82
CA VAL A 524 -42.18 -5.88 -32.78
C VAL A 524 -41.63 -6.91 -33.75
N TRP A 525 -40.68 -6.47 -34.56
CA TRP A 525 -40.10 -7.25 -35.65
C TRP A 525 -38.58 -7.14 -35.65
N TYR A 526 -37.90 -8.08 -36.34
CA TYR A 526 -36.47 -8.15 -36.53
C TYR A 526 -36.13 -8.38 -38.01
N ILE A 527 -35.11 -7.78 -38.51
CA ILE A 527 -34.46 -8.17 -39.77
C ILE A 527 -33.30 -9.08 -39.43
N GLY A 528 -33.21 -10.25 -40.05
CA GLY A 528 -32.09 -11.15 -39.99
C GLY A 528 -31.26 -11.06 -41.27
N LEU A 529 -29.96 -10.83 -41.12
CA LEU A 529 -28.94 -10.91 -42.17
C LEU A 529 -28.25 -12.26 -42.03
N HIS A 530 -28.66 -13.25 -42.80
CA HIS A 530 -28.18 -14.62 -42.75
C HIS A 530 -27.06 -14.83 -43.76
N ALA A 531 -25.83 -15.06 -43.28
CA ALA A 531 -24.68 -15.43 -44.10
C ALA A 531 -24.86 -16.91 -44.56
N THR A 532 -24.82 -17.14 -45.88
CA THR A 532 -25.07 -18.47 -46.49
C THR A 532 -23.96 -18.93 -47.41
N THR A 533 -22.85 -18.27 -47.41
CA THR A 533 -21.68 -18.58 -48.28
C THR A 533 -21.11 -19.96 -47.95
N ARG A 534 -20.84 -20.75 -48.98
CA ARG A 534 -20.32 -22.11 -48.80
C ARG A 534 -18.84 -22.17 -48.41
N ASP A 535 -18.06 -21.18 -48.82
CA ASP A 535 -16.62 -21.04 -48.54
C ASP A 535 -16.31 -19.54 -48.34
N PRO A 536 -16.75 -18.95 -47.18
CA PRO A 536 -16.67 -17.54 -46.96
C PRO A 536 -15.23 -17.09 -46.70
N TRP A 537 -14.87 -15.95 -47.32
CA TRP A 537 -13.61 -15.25 -47.08
C TRP A 537 -13.75 -14.03 -46.20
N GLY A 538 -14.84 -13.30 -46.40
CA GLY A 538 -15.21 -12.16 -45.57
C GLY A 538 -16.35 -11.38 -46.16
N LEU A 539 -17.45 -11.34 -45.42
CA LEU A 539 -18.64 -10.53 -45.70
C LEU A 539 -18.68 -9.41 -44.67
N TYR A 540 -18.90 -8.20 -45.15
CA TYR A 540 -18.93 -7.02 -44.30
C TYR A 540 -20.26 -6.28 -44.47
N ILE A 541 -20.80 -5.77 -43.37
CA ILE A 541 -21.97 -4.91 -43.31
C ILE A 541 -21.55 -3.62 -42.61
N SER A 542 -21.75 -2.45 -43.27
CA SER A 542 -21.25 -1.16 -42.77
C SER A 542 -22.34 -0.13 -42.45
N SER A 543 -23.58 -0.41 -42.77
CA SER A 543 -24.72 0.42 -42.38
C SER A 543 -26.04 -0.35 -42.54
N CYS A 544 -27.05 0.06 -41.82
CA CYS A 544 -28.40 -0.46 -41.95
C CYS A 544 -29.40 0.67 -41.67
N SER A 545 -30.46 0.71 -42.46
CA SER A 545 -31.60 1.63 -42.28
C SER A 545 -32.89 0.94 -42.55
N ILE A 546 -33.89 1.14 -41.70
CA ILE A 546 -35.25 0.60 -41.85
C ILE A 546 -36.25 1.77 -41.85
N ILE A 547 -36.97 1.91 -42.92
CA ILE A 547 -37.89 3.04 -43.14
C ILE A 547 -39.32 2.52 -43.31
N SER A 548 -40.26 3.12 -42.59
CA SER A 548 -41.66 2.84 -42.79
C SER A 548 -42.23 3.59 -43.98
N ASN A 549 -42.82 2.89 -44.92
CA ASN A 549 -43.58 3.45 -46.02
C ASN A 549 -45.09 3.52 -45.69
N VAL A 550 -45.44 3.08 -44.47
CA VAL A 550 -46.81 3.13 -43.97
C VAL A 550 -47.14 4.59 -43.63
N ILE A 551 -48.06 5.17 -44.33
CA ILE A 551 -48.57 6.48 -43.97
C ILE A 551 -49.41 6.30 -42.71
N SER A 552 -48.89 6.70 -41.55
CA SER A 552 -49.66 6.75 -40.32
C SER A 552 -50.69 7.88 -40.43
N GLY A 553 -51.85 7.57 -40.94
CA GLY A 553 -52.99 8.49 -40.94
C GLY A 553 -53.40 8.79 -39.50
N ILE A 554 -53.69 10.03 -39.21
CA ILE A 554 -54.52 10.41 -38.06
C ILE A 554 -55.79 9.54 -38.10
N ASP A 555 -56.06 8.79 -37.03
CA ASP A 555 -57.30 8.05 -36.90
C ASP A 555 -58.49 8.96 -37.20
N GLY A 556 -59.20 8.68 -38.29
CA GLY A 556 -60.45 9.35 -38.63
C GLY A 556 -60.56 10.06 -39.96
N LEU A 557 -59.57 9.94 -40.89
CA LEU A 557 -59.74 10.43 -42.27
C LEU A 557 -59.78 9.25 -43.25
N GLU A 558 -60.93 9.08 -43.88
CA GLU A 558 -61.10 8.21 -45.06
C GLU A 558 -59.97 8.49 -46.05
N CYS A 559 -59.31 7.44 -46.58
CA CYS A 559 -58.30 7.51 -47.62
C CYS A 559 -58.91 8.17 -48.87
N MET A 560 -58.73 9.48 -48.99
CA MET A 560 -58.86 10.17 -50.26
C MET A 560 -57.41 10.42 -50.75
N ASN A 561 -57.05 9.83 -51.86
CA ASN A 561 -55.79 10.02 -52.59
C ASN A 561 -55.71 11.46 -53.17
N GLU A 562 -55.93 12.48 -52.33
CA GLU A 562 -55.98 13.87 -52.81
C GLU A 562 -54.60 14.50 -52.99
N VAL A 563 -53.57 14.06 -52.20
CA VAL A 563 -52.20 14.55 -52.28
C VAL A 563 -51.23 13.43 -51.97
N TYR A 564 -50.19 13.18 -52.82
CA TYR A 564 -49.10 12.24 -52.54
C TYR A 564 -47.83 12.63 -53.23
N PHE A 565 -46.65 12.19 -52.76
CA PHE A 565 -45.38 12.38 -53.39
C PHE A 565 -45.02 11.18 -54.28
N ASP A 566 -44.90 11.44 -55.61
CA ASP A 566 -44.47 10.45 -56.58
C ASP A 566 -42.91 10.46 -56.64
N ARG A 567 -42.30 9.47 -56.01
CA ARG A 567 -40.83 9.31 -55.94
C ARG A 567 -40.19 9.07 -57.30
N SER A 568 -40.91 8.37 -58.22
CA SER A 568 -40.37 8.04 -59.55
C SER A 568 -40.14 9.28 -60.42
N ASN A 569 -40.92 10.30 -60.19
CA ASN A 569 -40.90 11.55 -60.97
C ASN A 569 -40.53 12.77 -60.13
N HIS A 570 -40.14 12.57 -58.85
CA HIS A 570 -39.84 13.64 -57.92
C HIS A 570 -40.89 14.76 -57.87
N SER A 571 -42.14 14.42 -57.82
CA SER A 571 -43.24 15.36 -57.88
C SER A 571 -44.31 15.16 -56.86
N LEU A 572 -44.88 16.24 -56.35
CA LEU A 572 -46.10 16.24 -55.55
C LEU A 572 -47.30 16.15 -56.47
N VAL A 573 -48.19 15.20 -56.25
CA VAL A 573 -49.44 14.99 -57.02
C VAL A 573 -50.59 15.35 -56.12
N PHE A 574 -51.58 16.11 -56.64
CA PHE A 574 -52.75 16.58 -55.94
C PHE A 574 -53.93 16.74 -56.87
N ASP A 575 -55.11 16.35 -56.42
CA ASP A 575 -56.32 16.33 -57.25
C ASP A 575 -57.03 17.70 -57.33
N LYS A 576 -56.86 18.53 -56.29
CA LYS A 576 -57.49 19.86 -56.21
C LYS A 576 -56.43 20.93 -55.97
N GLY A 577 -56.56 22.06 -56.66
CA GLY A 577 -55.68 23.22 -56.49
C GLY A 577 -55.81 23.88 -55.13
N GLY A 578 -54.83 24.73 -54.80
CA GLY A 578 -54.79 25.47 -53.54
C GLY A 578 -53.39 26.03 -53.24
N ASP A 579 -53.25 26.56 -52.03
CA ASP A 579 -51.99 27.05 -51.52
C ASP A 579 -51.09 25.91 -51.07
N ILE A 580 -49.93 25.79 -51.64
CA ILE A 580 -48.95 24.72 -51.33
C ILE A 580 -47.71 25.34 -50.70
N GLN A 581 -47.33 24.81 -49.57
CA GLN A 581 -46.06 25.11 -48.89
C GLN A 581 -45.25 23.83 -48.68
N ILE A 582 -43.98 23.81 -49.08
CA ILE A 582 -43.03 22.74 -48.78
C ILE A 582 -42.07 23.24 -47.70
N ILE A 583 -41.99 22.54 -46.60
CA ILE A 583 -41.20 22.89 -45.41
C ILE A 583 -40.11 21.83 -45.26
N ASN A 584 -38.86 22.23 -45.09
CA ASN A 584 -37.76 21.30 -44.82
C ASN A 584 -37.72 20.87 -43.35
N ALA A 585 -36.81 19.93 -42.99
CA ALA A 585 -36.63 19.43 -41.64
C ALA A 585 -36.21 20.50 -40.60
N ALA A 586 -35.69 21.66 -41.06
CA ALA A 586 -35.38 22.80 -40.20
C ALA A 586 -36.58 23.74 -39.95
N GLY A 587 -37.78 23.37 -40.45
CA GLY A 587 -38.98 24.20 -40.33
C GLY A 587 -39.02 25.40 -41.28
N VAL A 588 -38.15 25.44 -42.29
CA VAL A 588 -38.07 26.54 -43.25
C VAL A 588 -38.93 26.21 -44.48
N THR A 589 -39.81 27.11 -44.88
CA THR A 589 -40.57 26.99 -46.13
C THR A 589 -39.61 27.18 -47.31
N VAL A 590 -39.44 26.12 -48.12
CA VAL A 590 -38.52 26.10 -49.29
C VAL A 590 -39.27 26.29 -50.63
N VAL A 591 -40.59 25.99 -50.64
CA VAL A 591 -41.50 26.30 -51.76
C VAL A 591 -42.80 26.84 -51.19
N SER A 592 -43.35 27.91 -51.81
CA SER A 592 -44.67 28.43 -51.50
C SER A 592 -45.28 28.93 -52.79
N CYS A 593 -46.40 28.34 -53.18
CA CYS A 593 -47.09 28.76 -54.40
C CYS A 593 -48.56 28.36 -54.31
N GLU A 594 -49.39 29.01 -55.08
CA GLU A 594 -50.74 28.61 -55.41
C GLU A 594 -50.70 27.76 -56.70
N SER A 595 -51.37 26.65 -56.74
CA SER A 595 -51.38 25.77 -57.91
C SER A 595 -52.79 25.21 -58.18
N GLU A 596 -53.15 25.10 -59.46
CA GLU A 596 -54.31 24.34 -59.89
C GLU A 596 -54.06 22.82 -59.68
N SER A 597 -55.10 21.99 -59.79
CA SER A 597 -54.97 20.55 -59.69
C SER A 597 -53.92 19.97 -60.61
N GLY A 598 -53.21 18.89 -60.18
CA GLY A 598 -52.26 18.19 -61.03
C GLY A 598 -50.99 17.75 -60.30
N ARG A 599 -49.83 18.19 -60.82
CA ARG A 599 -48.53 17.71 -60.39
C ARG A 599 -47.56 18.88 -60.26
N MET A 600 -46.83 18.94 -59.14
CA MET A 600 -45.77 19.91 -58.93
C MET A 600 -44.43 19.19 -58.98
N ASP A 601 -43.52 19.65 -59.85
CA ASP A 601 -42.17 19.12 -59.92
C ASP A 601 -41.30 19.67 -58.76
N LEU A 602 -40.76 18.75 -57.98
CA LEU A 602 -39.84 19.03 -56.85
C LEU A 602 -38.43 18.53 -57.14
N SER A 603 -38.07 18.26 -58.41
CA SER A 603 -36.77 17.73 -58.82
C SER A 603 -35.59 18.63 -58.40
N GLN A 604 -35.82 19.94 -58.23
CA GLN A 604 -34.82 20.92 -57.84
C GLN A 604 -34.55 21.00 -56.32
N LEU A 605 -35.38 20.37 -55.50
CA LEU A 605 -35.11 20.34 -54.04
C LEU A 605 -33.93 19.40 -53.74
N PRO A 606 -33.04 19.71 -52.79
CA PRO A 606 -32.02 18.79 -52.31
C PRO A 606 -32.65 17.49 -51.75
N ALA A 607 -31.88 16.39 -51.71
CA ALA A 607 -32.29 15.21 -50.98
C ALA A 607 -32.49 15.54 -49.50
N GLY A 608 -33.63 15.12 -48.93
CA GLY A 608 -33.94 15.45 -47.55
C GLY A 608 -35.42 15.20 -47.18
N LEU A 609 -35.72 15.41 -45.92
CA LEU A 609 -37.08 15.29 -45.38
C LEU A 609 -37.85 16.60 -45.58
N TYR A 610 -39.06 16.48 -46.08
CA TYR A 610 -39.97 17.60 -46.33
C TYR A 610 -41.40 17.30 -45.83
N ILE A 611 -42.10 18.39 -45.50
CA ILE A 611 -43.52 18.38 -45.22
C ILE A 611 -44.18 19.27 -46.30
N ALA A 612 -45.13 18.69 -47.08
CA ALA A 612 -45.99 19.50 -47.93
C ALA A 612 -47.29 19.84 -47.15
N HIS A 613 -47.59 21.11 -47.11
CA HIS A 613 -48.79 21.68 -46.52
C HIS A 613 -49.62 22.25 -47.65
N VAL A 614 -50.75 21.65 -47.89
CA VAL A 614 -51.65 22.04 -49.00
C VAL A 614 -52.96 22.51 -48.39
N VAL A 615 -53.34 23.75 -48.71
CA VAL A 615 -54.64 24.29 -48.32
C VAL A 615 -55.47 24.40 -49.60
N THR A 616 -56.52 23.58 -49.74
CA THR A 616 -57.37 23.54 -50.92
C THR A 616 -58.27 24.78 -50.99
N GLU A 617 -58.78 25.10 -52.18
CA GLU A 617 -59.75 26.20 -52.38
C GLU A 617 -61.00 26.11 -51.50
N GLU A 618 -61.34 24.90 -51.05
CA GLU A 618 -62.46 24.63 -50.11
C GLU A 618 -62.07 24.87 -48.66
N GLY A 619 -60.79 25.32 -48.39
CA GLY A 619 -60.25 25.56 -47.03
C GLY A 619 -59.86 24.29 -46.28
N LYS A 620 -59.78 23.13 -46.91
CA LYS A 620 -59.30 21.88 -46.34
C LYS A 620 -57.76 21.90 -46.32
N THR A 621 -57.19 21.60 -45.16
CA THR A 621 -55.73 21.51 -45.00
C THR A 621 -55.31 20.06 -45.08
N ILE A 622 -54.31 19.76 -45.92
CA ILE A 622 -53.72 18.43 -46.11
C ILE A 622 -52.21 18.57 -45.84
N GLN A 623 -51.65 17.71 -45.00
CA GLN A 623 -50.21 17.66 -44.78
C GLN A 623 -49.70 16.27 -45.13
N ILE A 624 -48.63 16.20 -45.89
CA ILE A 624 -47.90 14.99 -46.17
C ILE A 624 -46.41 15.17 -45.86
N LYS A 625 -45.80 14.16 -45.28
CA LYS A 625 -44.39 14.07 -45.06
C LYS A 625 -43.77 13.18 -46.13
N PHE A 626 -42.71 13.65 -46.81
CA PHE A 626 -42.05 12.89 -47.84
C PHE A 626 -40.53 13.08 -47.79
N ILE A 627 -39.79 12.09 -48.25
CA ILE A 627 -38.37 12.11 -48.40
C ILE A 627 -38.06 12.20 -49.92
N LYS A 628 -37.30 13.19 -50.32
CA LYS A 628 -36.80 13.34 -51.68
C LYS A 628 -35.38 12.83 -51.78
#